data_6aca1e8dacd641d4df094eb35531ab08
#
_entry.id   6aca1e8dacd641d4df094eb35531ab08
#
_cell.length_a   1.000
_cell.length_b   1.000
_cell.length_c   1.000
_cell.angle_alpha   90.00
_cell.angle_beta   90.00
_cell.angle_gamma   90.00
#
_symmetry.space_group_name_H-M   'P 1'
#
loop_
_entity.id
_entity.type
_entity.pdbx_description
1 polymer ?
#
loop_
_entity_poly.entity_id
_entity_poly.type
_entity_poly.pdbx_seq_one_letter_code
_entity_poly.pdbx_strand_id
1 'polypeptide(L)'
;AFLTLLAAEGAQRAHFILDELTRLARRHHTGWQPERVTPYVNSVGVEQQPVFPGDLAIEERLASIMRWNALAMVVRANQAYGELGGHIASYASAADLFELGFNHFFHARDSQHSGDLVFFQPHSAPGVYARAFLEGRLSEQDLQHYRQEISASSEIGRAHV
;
A
#
# COMPACT_ATOMS: atom_id res chain seq x y z
N ALA A 1 -22.12 34.17 13.71
CA ALA A 1 -20.87 34.36 14.49
C ALA A 1 -19.65 33.76 13.79
N PHE A 2 -19.56 32.42 13.52
CA PHE A 2 -18.35 31.81 12.94
C PHE A 2 -18.06 32.28 11.50
N LEU A 3 -19.06 32.30 10.63
CA LEU A 3 -18.89 32.78 9.24
C LEU A 3 -18.52 34.27 9.19
N THR A 4 -19.01 35.07 10.13
CA THR A 4 -18.65 36.49 10.27
C THR A 4 -17.17 36.62 10.66
N LEU A 5 -16.72 35.80 11.61
CA LEU A 5 -15.32 35.75 12.03
C LEU A 5 -14.40 35.31 10.88
N LEU A 6 -14.79 34.27 10.18
CA LEU A 6 -14.02 33.73 9.04
C LEU A 6 -13.87 34.78 7.92
N ALA A 7 -14.96 35.55 7.66
CA ALA A 7 -14.94 36.62 6.66
C ALA A 7 -14.12 37.82 7.08
N ALA A 8 -14.12 38.17 8.37
CA ALA A 8 -13.44 39.36 8.91
C ALA A 8 -11.94 39.08 9.19
N GLU A 9 -11.61 37.94 9.75
CA GLU A 9 -10.30 37.66 10.35
C GLU A 9 -9.52 36.55 9.60
N GLY A 10 -10.16 35.92 8.64
CA GLY A 10 -9.56 34.85 7.83
C GLY A 10 -9.48 33.49 8.53
N ALA A 11 -9.07 32.49 7.75
CA ALA A 11 -9.09 31.08 8.15
C ALA A 11 -8.16 30.76 9.33
N GLN A 12 -6.97 31.36 9.39
CA GLN A 12 -6.01 31.11 10.47
C GLN A 12 -6.55 31.53 11.83
N ARG A 13 -7.20 32.68 11.91
CA ARG A 13 -7.79 33.18 13.14
C ARG A 13 -9.01 32.34 13.56
N ALA A 14 -9.80 31.92 12.58
CA ALA A 14 -10.94 31.04 12.84
C ALA A 14 -10.48 29.66 13.37
N HIS A 15 -9.45 29.06 12.82
CA HIS A 15 -8.86 27.81 13.31
C HIS A 15 -8.33 27.97 14.74
N PHE A 16 -7.56 29.02 15.01
CA PHE A 16 -7.05 29.29 16.35
C PHE A 16 -8.17 29.35 17.41
N ILE A 17 -9.28 30.01 17.10
CA ILE A 17 -10.41 30.11 18.01
C ILE A 17 -11.08 28.77 18.24
N LEU A 18 -11.28 27.95 17.21
CA LEU A 18 -11.82 26.59 17.33
C LEU A 18 -10.93 25.70 18.20
N ASP A 19 -9.62 25.78 18.03
CA ASP A 19 -8.66 25.00 18.82
C ASP A 19 -8.68 25.43 20.29
N GLU A 20 -8.73 26.75 20.56
CA GLU A 20 -8.84 27.27 21.94
C GLU A 20 -10.14 26.86 22.61
N LEU A 21 -11.26 26.94 21.90
CA LEU A 21 -12.55 26.50 22.43
C LEU A 21 -12.56 25.00 22.73
N THR A 22 -11.98 24.20 21.84
CA THR A 22 -11.83 22.75 22.02
C THR A 22 -10.95 22.44 23.25
N ARG A 23 -9.86 23.17 23.42
CA ARG A 23 -8.96 23.03 24.55
C ARG A 23 -9.64 23.42 25.87
N LEU A 24 -10.41 24.51 25.88
CA LEU A 24 -11.19 24.94 27.03
C LEU A 24 -12.27 23.92 27.40
N ALA A 25 -13.00 23.41 26.42
CA ALA A 25 -14.03 22.37 26.64
C ALA A 25 -13.43 21.11 27.30
N ARG A 26 -12.27 20.66 26.85
CA ARG A 26 -11.55 19.54 27.47
C ARG A 26 -11.09 19.85 28.89
N ARG A 27 -10.53 21.05 29.11
CA ARG A 27 -10.02 21.47 30.43
C ARG A 27 -11.12 21.55 31.47
N HIS A 28 -12.30 22.01 31.08
CA HIS A 28 -13.45 22.13 31.93
C HIS A 28 -14.38 20.93 31.99
N HIS A 29 -13.95 19.81 31.39
CA HIS A 29 -14.70 18.53 31.37
C HIS A 29 -16.16 18.69 30.98
N THR A 30 -16.46 19.54 29.99
CA THR A 30 -17.84 19.81 29.56
C THR A 30 -18.50 18.61 28.85
N GLY A 31 -17.76 17.52 28.60
CA GLY A 31 -18.23 16.35 27.84
C GLY A 31 -18.38 16.61 26.34
N TRP A 32 -18.21 17.85 25.90
CA TRP A 32 -18.28 18.18 24.48
C TRP A 32 -17.03 17.66 23.74
N GLN A 33 -17.25 16.97 22.65
CA GLN A 33 -16.21 16.61 21.68
C GLN A 33 -16.68 17.02 20.29
N PRO A 34 -15.77 17.47 19.42
CA PRO A 34 -16.13 17.66 18.02
C PRO A 34 -16.68 16.34 17.47
N GLU A 35 -17.73 16.43 16.69
CA GLU A 35 -18.31 15.28 16.02
C GLU A 35 -17.22 14.69 15.12
N ARG A 36 -16.74 13.49 15.47
CA ARG A 36 -15.64 12.84 14.76
C ARG A 36 -16.07 12.14 13.48
N VAL A 37 -17.37 12.08 13.24
CA VAL A 37 -17.93 11.52 12.02
C VAL A 37 -18.00 12.63 10.98
N THR A 38 -16.86 12.92 10.37
CA THR A 38 -16.93 13.54 9.06
C THR A 38 -17.43 12.48 8.09
N PRO A 39 -18.51 12.71 7.34
CA PRO A 39 -18.84 11.82 6.26
C PRO A 39 -17.60 11.71 5.37
N TYR A 40 -17.23 10.48 5.01
CA TYR A 40 -16.12 10.29 4.09
C TYR A 40 -16.47 10.99 2.78
N VAL A 41 -15.79 12.08 2.54
CA VAL A 41 -15.95 12.87 1.30
C VAL A 41 -14.60 12.86 0.62
N ASN A 42 -14.56 12.37 -0.61
CA ASN A 42 -13.37 12.50 -1.44
C ASN A 42 -13.05 13.99 -1.61
N SER A 43 -11.81 14.36 -1.32
CA SER A 43 -11.35 15.74 -1.51
C SER A 43 -11.26 16.14 -2.99
N VAL A 44 -11.18 15.14 -3.89
CA VAL A 44 -11.23 15.31 -5.33
C VAL A 44 -12.54 14.67 -5.82
N GLY A 45 -13.42 15.47 -6.40
CA GLY A 45 -14.67 15.00 -7.02
C GLY A 45 -14.39 14.11 -8.24
N VAL A 46 -15.32 13.23 -8.57
CA VAL A 46 -15.17 12.32 -9.72
C VAL A 46 -14.94 13.08 -11.01
N GLU A 47 -15.59 14.23 -11.16
CA GLU A 47 -15.46 15.13 -12.32
C GLU A 47 -14.09 15.83 -12.43
N GLN A 48 -13.33 15.82 -11.33
CA GLN A 48 -11.99 16.43 -11.24
C GLN A 48 -10.87 15.39 -11.34
N GLN A 49 -11.23 14.11 -11.35
CA GLN A 49 -10.23 13.05 -11.44
C GLN A 49 -9.59 13.07 -12.83
N PRO A 50 -8.25 12.99 -12.90
CA PRO A 50 -7.57 12.83 -14.17
C PRO A 50 -7.95 11.49 -14.81
N VAL A 51 -7.85 11.43 -16.13
CA VAL A 51 -8.00 10.17 -16.85
C VAL A 51 -6.91 9.20 -16.37
N PHE A 52 -7.32 7.95 -16.11
CA PHE A 52 -6.37 6.92 -15.72
C PHE A 52 -5.27 6.76 -16.78
N PRO A 53 -3.97 6.84 -16.41
CA PRO A 53 -2.88 6.93 -17.39
C PRO A 53 -2.55 5.60 -18.08
N GLY A 54 -3.07 4.48 -17.58
CA GLY A 54 -2.81 3.13 -18.08
C GLY A 54 -4.00 2.51 -18.82
N ASP A 55 -3.85 1.25 -19.19
CA ASP A 55 -4.94 0.41 -19.66
C ASP A 55 -5.50 -0.39 -18.49
N LEU A 56 -6.66 0.03 -18.00
CA LEU A 56 -7.29 -0.56 -16.81
C LEU A 56 -7.56 -2.07 -16.98
N ALA A 57 -7.97 -2.51 -18.19
CA ALA A 57 -8.27 -3.92 -18.44
C ALA A 57 -7.00 -4.80 -18.39
N ILE A 58 -5.89 -4.29 -18.90
CA ILE A 58 -4.59 -4.96 -18.80
C ILE A 58 -4.13 -5.00 -17.34
N GLU A 59 -4.23 -3.90 -16.63
CA GLU A 59 -3.77 -3.81 -15.24
C GLU A 59 -4.59 -4.67 -14.28
N GLU A 60 -5.90 -4.74 -14.44
CA GLU A 60 -6.75 -5.66 -13.68
C GLU A 60 -6.37 -7.12 -13.92
N ARG A 61 -6.03 -7.46 -15.17
CA ARG A 61 -5.54 -8.80 -15.51
C ARG A 61 -4.18 -9.09 -14.87
N LEU A 62 -3.24 -8.14 -14.91
CA LEU A 62 -1.94 -8.26 -14.25
C LEU A 62 -2.09 -8.42 -12.74
N ALA A 63 -2.91 -7.58 -12.10
CA ALA A 63 -3.21 -7.69 -10.68
C ALA A 63 -3.79 -9.06 -10.29
N SER A 64 -4.66 -9.61 -11.12
CA SER A 64 -5.22 -10.95 -10.92
C SER A 64 -4.15 -12.04 -11.01
N ILE A 65 -3.26 -11.96 -11.99
CA ILE A 65 -2.13 -12.90 -12.18
C ILE A 65 -1.17 -12.80 -10.99
N MET A 66 -0.86 -11.60 -10.55
CA MET A 66 0.01 -11.36 -9.40
C MET A 66 -0.55 -12.00 -8.12
N ARG A 67 -1.83 -11.76 -7.83
CA ARG A 67 -2.51 -12.36 -6.66
C ARG A 67 -2.53 -13.88 -6.74
N TRP A 68 -2.80 -14.42 -7.92
CA TRP A 68 -2.78 -15.86 -8.15
C TRP A 68 -1.40 -16.45 -7.93
N ASN A 69 -0.35 -15.87 -8.52
CA ASN A 69 1.02 -16.34 -8.38
C ASN A 69 1.50 -16.31 -6.93
N ALA A 70 1.21 -15.23 -6.22
CA ALA A 70 1.52 -15.10 -4.79
C ALA A 70 0.84 -16.20 -3.96
N LEU A 71 -0.45 -16.44 -4.19
CA LEU A 71 -1.20 -17.49 -3.51
C LEU A 71 -0.66 -18.88 -3.85
N ALA A 72 -0.46 -19.17 -5.13
CA ALA A 72 0.02 -20.48 -5.61
C ALA A 72 1.39 -20.82 -5.02
N MET A 73 2.30 -19.84 -4.98
CA MET A 73 3.63 -20.01 -4.38
C MET A 73 3.53 -20.41 -2.90
N VAL A 74 2.74 -19.69 -2.13
CA VAL A 74 2.57 -19.96 -0.69
C VAL A 74 1.88 -21.30 -0.45
N VAL A 75 0.80 -21.61 -1.17
CA VAL A 75 0.06 -22.87 -1.02
C VAL A 75 0.94 -24.06 -1.38
N ARG A 76 1.67 -24.00 -2.51
CA ARG A 76 2.60 -25.07 -2.92
C ARG A 76 3.69 -25.32 -1.88
N ALA A 77 4.29 -24.26 -1.36
CA ALA A 77 5.32 -24.37 -0.33
C ALA A 77 4.78 -25.00 0.96
N ASN A 78 3.61 -24.59 1.42
CA ASN A 78 2.99 -25.19 2.61
C ASN A 78 2.57 -26.64 2.40
N GLN A 79 2.13 -27.02 1.20
CA GLN A 79 1.83 -28.43 0.88
C GLN A 79 3.07 -29.31 0.85
N ALA A 80 4.19 -28.80 0.33
CA ALA A 80 5.42 -29.57 0.18
C ALA A 80 6.21 -29.70 1.49
N TYR A 81 6.23 -28.65 2.33
CA TYR A 81 7.15 -28.53 3.45
C TYR A 81 6.47 -28.30 4.81
N GLY A 82 5.13 -28.35 4.86
CA GLY A 82 4.36 -28.10 6.08
C GLY A 82 4.09 -26.61 6.30
N GLU A 83 3.84 -26.24 7.55
CA GLU A 83 3.36 -24.88 7.90
C GLU A 83 4.47 -23.82 7.82
N LEU A 84 4.88 -23.45 6.62
CA LEU A 84 5.86 -22.40 6.42
C LEU A 84 5.28 -20.98 6.58
N GLY A 85 3.95 -20.87 6.61
CA GLY A 85 3.26 -19.57 6.60
C GLY A 85 3.32 -18.90 5.23
N GLY A 86 3.25 -17.57 5.18
CA GLY A 86 3.34 -16.82 3.92
C GLY A 86 2.55 -15.53 3.87
N HIS A 87 1.80 -15.21 4.91
CA HIS A 87 1.15 -13.89 5.14
C HIS A 87 0.39 -13.32 3.93
N ILE A 88 -0.36 -14.16 3.21
CA ILE A 88 -1.12 -13.76 2.02
C ILE A 88 -2.10 -12.60 2.33
N ALA A 89 -2.69 -12.57 3.52
CA ALA A 89 -3.60 -11.49 3.90
C ALA A 89 -2.90 -10.13 3.94
N SER A 90 -1.64 -10.07 4.41
CA SER A 90 -0.85 -8.84 4.40
C SER A 90 -0.58 -8.35 2.98
N TYR A 91 -0.20 -9.25 2.09
CA TYR A 91 -0.05 -8.90 0.67
C TYR A 91 -1.39 -8.48 0.04
N ALA A 92 -2.46 -9.25 0.26
CA ALA A 92 -3.77 -8.94 -0.32
C ALA A 92 -4.26 -7.53 0.05
N SER A 93 -4.00 -7.10 1.29
CA SER A 93 -4.34 -5.74 1.75
C SER A 93 -3.54 -4.64 1.06
N ALA A 94 -2.34 -4.93 0.57
CA ALA A 94 -1.45 -3.98 -0.08
C ALA A 94 -1.37 -4.15 -1.59
N ALA A 95 -2.06 -5.15 -2.16
CA ALA A 95 -1.87 -5.57 -3.55
C ALA A 95 -2.09 -4.44 -4.55
N ASP A 96 -3.15 -3.64 -4.40
CA ASP A 96 -3.43 -2.53 -5.31
C ASP A 96 -2.40 -1.41 -5.21
N LEU A 97 -1.85 -1.16 -4.00
CA LEU A 97 -0.76 -0.22 -3.82
C LEU A 97 0.52 -0.70 -4.51
N PHE A 98 0.80 -2.00 -4.48
CA PHE A 98 1.93 -2.59 -5.17
C PHE A 98 1.79 -2.44 -6.69
N GLU A 99 0.61 -2.77 -7.23
CA GLU A 99 0.36 -2.65 -8.67
C GLU A 99 0.51 -1.21 -9.16
N LEU A 100 -0.12 -0.26 -8.45
CA LEU A 100 0.02 1.16 -8.78
C LEU A 100 1.49 1.62 -8.66
N GLY A 101 2.18 1.20 -7.61
CA GLY A 101 3.58 1.50 -7.41
C GLY A 101 4.45 1.02 -8.57
N PHE A 102 4.36 -0.25 -8.92
CA PHE A 102 5.15 -0.87 -9.99
C PHE A 102 4.80 -0.35 -11.39
N ASN A 103 3.53 -0.05 -11.65
CA ASN A 103 3.10 0.32 -13.00
C ASN A 103 3.27 1.83 -13.27
N HIS A 104 3.19 2.70 -12.25
CA HIS A 104 3.08 4.14 -12.47
C HIS A 104 4.04 5.01 -11.67
N PHE A 105 4.62 4.51 -10.58
CA PHE A 105 5.37 5.36 -9.65
C PHE A 105 6.82 4.96 -9.48
N PHE A 106 7.14 3.67 -9.44
CA PHE A 106 8.52 3.23 -9.20
C PHE A 106 9.32 3.24 -10.49
N HIS A 107 10.47 3.87 -10.44
CA HIS A 107 11.37 3.99 -11.58
C HIS A 107 12.50 2.97 -11.47
N ALA A 108 12.67 2.17 -12.50
CA ALA A 108 13.83 1.31 -12.62
C ALA A 108 15.10 2.13 -12.89
N ARG A 109 16.25 1.56 -12.57
CA ARG A 109 17.53 2.17 -12.92
C ARG A 109 17.70 2.24 -14.44
N ASP A 110 18.07 3.38 -14.95
CA ASP A 110 18.43 3.60 -16.34
C ASP A 110 19.77 4.35 -16.47
N SER A 111 20.11 4.83 -17.68
CA SER A 111 21.35 5.56 -17.94
C SER A 111 21.41 6.95 -17.30
N GLN A 112 20.27 7.50 -16.90
CA GLN A 112 20.16 8.87 -16.37
C GLN A 112 19.76 8.91 -14.89
N HIS A 113 19.13 7.83 -14.38
CA HIS A 113 18.59 7.76 -13.03
C HIS A 113 19.08 6.51 -12.30
N SER A 114 19.41 6.66 -11.03
CA SER A 114 19.82 5.54 -10.18
C SER A 114 18.71 4.53 -9.91
N GLY A 115 17.47 4.86 -10.25
CA GLY A 115 16.27 4.11 -9.88
C GLY A 115 15.81 4.41 -8.45
N ASP A 116 14.59 4.01 -8.16
CA ASP A 116 14.01 4.18 -6.83
C ASP A 116 14.43 3.05 -5.90
N LEU A 117 14.62 3.37 -4.64
CA LEU A 117 14.85 2.40 -3.58
C LEU A 117 13.56 2.22 -2.79
N VAL A 118 12.92 1.07 -2.96
CA VAL A 118 11.64 0.77 -2.34
C VAL A 118 11.80 -0.29 -1.25
N PHE A 119 11.33 0.02 -0.05
CA PHE A 119 11.33 -0.91 1.08
C PHE A 119 9.92 -1.48 1.29
N PHE A 120 9.79 -2.78 1.06
CA PHE A 120 8.54 -3.48 1.28
C PHE A 120 8.52 -4.11 2.68
N GLN A 121 7.33 -4.16 3.26
CA GLN A 121 7.14 -4.93 4.48
C GLN A 121 7.40 -6.43 4.19
N PRO A 122 8.23 -7.12 4.99
CA PRO A 122 8.56 -8.54 4.73
C PRO A 122 7.33 -9.46 4.64
N HIS A 123 6.28 -9.18 5.43
CA HIS A 123 5.04 -9.96 5.39
C HIS A 123 4.28 -9.83 4.06
N SER A 124 4.57 -8.83 3.25
CA SER A 124 3.99 -8.64 1.91
C SER A 124 4.90 -9.15 0.79
N ALA A 125 6.03 -9.79 1.13
CA ALA A 125 7.00 -10.33 0.18
C ALA A 125 6.40 -11.28 -0.89
N PRO A 126 5.33 -12.06 -0.64
CA PRO A 126 4.71 -12.86 -1.70
C PRO A 126 4.37 -12.05 -2.95
N GLY A 127 3.90 -10.83 -2.81
CA GLY A 127 3.62 -9.93 -3.94
C GLY A 127 4.88 -9.49 -4.68
N VAL A 128 5.96 -9.20 -3.96
CA VAL A 128 7.24 -8.82 -4.56
C VAL A 128 7.81 -9.96 -5.39
N TYR A 129 7.77 -11.19 -4.88
CA TYR A 129 8.25 -12.37 -5.61
C TYR A 129 7.38 -12.69 -6.81
N ALA A 130 6.06 -12.59 -6.68
CA ALA A 130 5.13 -12.76 -7.78
C ALA A 130 5.39 -11.75 -8.91
N ARG A 131 5.68 -10.50 -8.57
CA ARG A 131 6.06 -9.47 -9.55
C ARG A 131 7.40 -9.78 -10.20
N ALA A 132 8.42 -10.12 -9.44
CA ALA A 132 9.73 -10.47 -9.95
C ALA A 132 9.69 -11.70 -10.89
N PHE A 133 8.82 -12.67 -10.59
CA PHE A 133 8.56 -13.79 -11.48
C PHE A 133 7.89 -13.35 -12.79
N LEU A 134 6.86 -12.53 -12.71
CA LEU A 134 6.17 -12.02 -13.90
C LEU A 134 7.10 -11.21 -14.81
N GLU A 135 8.04 -10.49 -14.24
CA GLU A 135 9.07 -9.74 -14.96
C GLU A 135 10.23 -10.61 -15.47
N GLY A 136 10.21 -11.92 -15.23
CA GLY A 136 11.28 -12.84 -15.63
C GLY A 136 12.58 -12.72 -14.81
N ARG A 137 12.54 -12.05 -13.67
CA ARG A 137 13.70 -11.91 -12.75
C ARG A 137 13.88 -13.12 -11.84
N LEU A 138 12.82 -13.88 -11.62
CA LEU A 138 12.81 -15.13 -10.90
C LEU A 138 12.23 -16.22 -11.78
N SER A 139 12.74 -17.44 -11.61
CA SER A 139 12.23 -18.63 -12.29
C SER A 139 11.14 -19.32 -11.45
N GLU A 140 10.40 -20.25 -12.06
CA GLU A 140 9.48 -21.10 -11.32
C GLU A 140 10.19 -21.93 -10.25
N GLN A 141 11.41 -22.38 -10.54
CA GLN A 141 12.24 -23.13 -9.59
C GLN A 141 12.57 -22.27 -8.36
N ASP A 142 12.86 -20.99 -8.55
CA ASP A 142 13.09 -20.07 -7.44
C ASP A 142 11.86 -19.95 -6.55
N LEU A 143 10.67 -19.83 -7.12
CA LEU A 143 9.42 -19.75 -6.36
C LEU A 143 9.09 -21.06 -5.63
N GLN A 144 9.50 -22.22 -6.16
CA GLN A 144 9.33 -23.51 -5.47
C GLN A 144 10.15 -23.60 -4.20
N HIS A 145 11.26 -22.85 -4.10
CA HIS A 145 12.10 -22.77 -2.91
C HIS A 145 11.69 -21.64 -1.95
N TYR A 146 10.47 -21.15 -2.07
CA TYR A 146 9.95 -20.12 -1.18
C TYR A 146 10.12 -20.51 0.29
N ARG A 147 10.81 -19.67 1.05
CA ARG A 147 11.15 -19.91 2.47
C ARG A 147 12.05 -21.15 2.71
N GLN A 148 12.76 -21.62 1.70
CA GLN A 148 13.69 -22.74 1.78
C GLN A 148 15.14 -22.23 1.71
N GLU A 149 15.64 -21.62 2.77
CA GLU A 149 16.93 -20.95 2.81
C GLU A 149 18.12 -21.89 2.48
N ILE A 150 18.07 -23.12 2.98
CA ILE A 150 19.19 -24.07 2.86
C ILE A 150 19.22 -24.75 1.48
N SER A 151 18.10 -24.92 0.85
CA SER A 151 17.96 -25.66 -0.41
C SER A 151 17.88 -24.76 -1.64
N ALA A 152 17.76 -23.46 -1.47
CA ALA A 152 17.65 -22.52 -2.57
C ALA A 152 19.01 -22.26 -3.21
N SER A 153 19.07 -22.44 -4.53
CA SER A 153 20.19 -21.95 -5.35
C SER A 153 20.15 -20.43 -5.52
N SER A 154 19.06 -19.80 -5.14
CA SER A 154 18.83 -18.36 -5.17
C SER A 154 18.51 -17.82 -3.76
N GLU A 155 18.70 -16.54 -3.55
CA GLU A 155 18.55 -15.87 -2.26
C GLU A 155 17.09 -15.60 -1.85
N ILE A 156 16.11 -16.27 -2.46
CA ILE A 156 14.69 -16.11 -2.14
C ILE A 156 14.41 -16.70 -0.77
N GLY A 157 14.15 -15.90 0.20
CA GLY A 157 13.80 -16.32 1.56
C GLY A 157 14.67 -15.76 2.66
N ARG A 158 15.77 -15.09 2.33
CA ARG A 158 16.62 -14.42 3.34
C ARG A 158 16.00 -13.15 3.95
N ALA A 159 14.84 -12.73 3.49
CA ALA A 159 14.17 -11.53 3.98
C ALA A 159 13.36 -11.73 5.28
N HIS A 160 13.71 -12.72 6.07
CA HIS A 160 12.86 -13.09 7.20
C HIS A 160 13.67 -13.25 8.47
N VAL A 161 14.14 -12.15 8.97
CA VAL A 161 14.47 -12.03 10.38
C VAL A 161 13.53 -11.07 11.05
#